data_8b5b8965fff744da1c233c52cd70373a
#
_entry.id   8b5b8965fff744da1c233c52cd70373a
#
_cell.length_a   1.000
_cell.length_b   1.000
_cell.length_c   1.000
_cell.angle_alpha   90.00
_cell.angle_beta   90.00
_cell.angle_gamma   90.00
#
_symmetry.space_group_name_H-M   'P 1'
#
loop_
_entity.id
_entity.type
_entity.pdbx_description
1 polymer ?
#
loop_
_entity_poly.entity_id
_entity_poly.type
_entity_poly.pdbx_seq_one_letter_code
_entity_poly.pdbx_strand_id
1 'polypeptide(L)'
;MRQLTMVMSLVFLLAGCATVINKVVKEPIDPDKAGRTVGEEIDDNKIKTYIAVNLKKADPELDRAHINIAVFKGLVLLSGEITNANLKVLAGDVARDLRGVRQVYNEIQVRGNSSIISRTNDTIISGKIITKFAFKKDLPFNNLTVITEDSVVYLLG
;
A
#
# COMPACT_ATOMS: atom_id res chain seq x y z
N MET A 1 -28.81 1.72 38.71
CA MET A 1 -29.53 2.05 37.47
C MET A 1 -28.64 2.67 36.40
N ARG A 2 -27.82 3.70 36.66
CA ARG A 2 -26.91 4.30 35.63
C ARG A 2 -25.89 3.33 35.03
N GLN A 3 -25.37 2.39 35.78
CA GLN A 3 -24.40 1.40 35.25
C GLN A 3 -25.07 0.34 34.37
N LEU A 4 -26.29 -0.05 34.68
CA LEU A 4 -27.03 -1.05 33.88
C LEU A 4 -27.41 -0.49 32.49
N THR A 5 -27.75 0.82 32.41
CA THR A 5 -28.05 1.49 31.15
C THR A 5 -26.81 1.67 30.28
N MET A 6 -25.63 1.85 30.89
CA MET A 6 -24.38 2.00 30.18
C MET A 6 -23.90 0.68 29.55
N VAL A 7 -24.06 -0.44 30.27
CA VAL A 7 -23.74 -1.78 29.76
C VAL A 7 -24.69 -2.19 28.62
N MET A 8 -26.00 -1.88 28.78
CA MET A 8 -27.00 -2.18 27.75
C MET A 8 -26.79 -1.36 26.47
N SER A 9 -26.29 -0.11 26.57
CA SER A 9 -25.92 0.73 25.41
C SER A 9 -24.68 0.18 24.68
N LEU A 10 -23.70 -0.37 25.41
CA LEU A 10 -22.49 -0.94 24.83
C LEU A 10 -22.75 -2.24 24.06
N VAL A 11 -23.70 -3.07 24.53
CA VAL A 11 -24.10 -4.32 23.86
C VAL A 11 -24.83 -4.03 22.55
N PHE A 12 -25.61 -2.94 22.46
CA PHE A 12 -26.29 -2.53 21.22
C PHE A 12 -25.32 -2.04 20.13
N LEU A 13 -24.17 -1.48 20.50
CA LEU A 13 -23.15 -1.04 19.54
C LEU A 13 -22.40 -2.21 18.90
N LEU A 14 -22.27 -3.35 19.57
CA LEU A 14 -21.59 -4.53 19.04
C LEU A 14 -22.45 -5.37 18.07
N ALA A 15 -23.77 -5.32 18.21
CA ALA A 15 -24.70 -6.06 17.34
C ALA A 15 -24.94 -5.38 15.98
N GLY A 16 -24.55 -4.10 15.82
CA GLY A 16 -24.87 -3.30 14.64
C GLY A 16 -24.03 -3.60 13.40
N CYS A 17 -22.79 -4.09 13.54
CA CYS A 17 -21.89 -4.25 12.39
C CYS A 17 -22.29 -5.40 11.45
N ALA A 18 -22.75 -6.53 11.98
CA ALA A 18 -23.13 -7.69 11.16
C ALA A 18 -24.43 -7.48 10.36
N THR A 19 -25.37 -6.70 10.90
CA THR A 19 -26.65 -6.42 10.24
C THR A 19 -26.54 -5.42 9.09
N VAL A 20 -25.57 -4.50 9.15
CA VAL A 20 -25.34 -3.53 8.07
C VAL A 20 -24.68 -4.20 6.88
N ILE A 21 -23.71 -5.10 7.11
CA ILE A 21 -23.01 -5.84 6.05
C ILE A 21 -23.99 -6.72 5.27
N ASN A 22 -24.90 -7.44 5.95
CA ASN A 22 -25.92 -8.29 5.30
C ASN A 22 -26.95 -7.52 4.45
N LYS A 23 -27.16 -6.23 4.68
CA LYS A 23 -28.05 -5.40 3.87
C LYS A 23 -27.39 -4.81 2.63
N VAL A 24 -26.08 -4.66 2.67
CA VAL A 24 -25.30 -4.05 1.57
C VAL A 24 -24.76 -5.11 0.61
N VAL A 25 -24.39 -6.28 1.12
CA VAL A 25 -23.87 -7.39 0.32
C VAL A 25 -25.01 -8.33 -0.04
N LYS A 26 -25.46 -8.31 -1.29
CA LYS A 26 -26.57 -9.15 -1.80
C LYS A 26 -26.13 -10.56 -2.17
N GLU A 27 -24.84 -10.80 -2.34
CA GLU A 27 -24.28 -12.08 -2.73
C GLU A 27 -23.29 -12.59 -1.67
N PRO A 28 -23.08 -13.92 -1.54
CA PRO A 28 -22.05 -14.45 -0.66
C PRO A 28 -20.69 -13.85 -0.99
N ILE A 29 -19.95 -13.45 0.04
CA ILE A 29 -18.59 -12.96 -0.13
C ILE A 29 -17.71 -14.15 -0.51
N ASP A 30 -17.24 -14.17 -1.76
CA ASP A 30 -16.26 -15.14 -2.24
C ASP A 30 -14.86 -14.53 -2.04
N PRO A 31 -14.06 -15.05 -1.09
CA PRO A 31 -12.74 -14.48 -0.81
C PRO A 31 -11.78 -14.55 -2.00
N ASP A 32 -11.98 -15.51 -2.92
CA ASP A 32 -11.14 -15.64 -4.11
C ASP A 32 -11.49 -14.60 -5.19
N LYS A 33 -12.73 -14.09 -5.19
CA LYS A 33 -13.20 -13.03 -6.11
C LYS A 33 -13.08 -11.62 -5.51
N ALA A 34 -13.00 -11.52 -4.19
CA ALA A 34 -13.00 -10.22 -3.50
C ALA A 34 -11.66 -9.44 -3.60
N GLY A 35 -10.62 -10.03 -4.22
CA GLY A 35 -9.31 -9.40 -4.32
C GLY A 35 -8.58 -9.35 -2.98
N ARG A 36 -8.04 -8.18 -2.59
CA ARG A 36 -7.34 -8.02 -1.32
C ARG A 36 -8.34 -7.92 -0.17
N THR A 37 -8.20 -8.79 0.84
CA THR A 37 -8.99 -8.74 2.06
C THR A 37 -8.55 -7.58 2.98
N VAL A 38 -9.43 -7.16 3.90
CA VAL A 38 -9.10 -6.14 4.91
C VAL A 38 -7.91 -6.57 5.77
N GLY A 39 -7.82 -7.87 6.10
CA GLY A 39 -6.68 -8.42 6.84
C GLY A 39 -5.36 -8.29 6.06
N GLU A 40 -5.36 -8.66 4.80
CA GLU A 40 -4.20 -8.50 3.92
C GLU A 40 -3.81 -7.03 3.76
N GLU A 41 -4.79 -6.12 3.69
CA GLU A 41 -4.51 -4.69 3.62
C GLU A 41 -3.83 -4.16 4.90
N ILE A 42 -4.29 -4.60 6.06
CA ILE A 42 -3.66 -4.27 7.35
C ILE A 42 -2.23 -4.81 7.41
N ASP A 43 -2.01 -6.05 6.97
CA ASP A 43 -0.69 -6.67 6.99
C ASP A 43 0.26 -6.00 5.98
N ASP A 44 -0.20 -5.66 4.78
CA ASP A 44 0.55 -4.90 3.80
C ASP A 44 0.96 -3.51 4.35
N ASN A 45 0.05 -2.82 5.04
CA ASN A 45 0.35 -1.52 5.66
C ASN A 45 1.38 -1.63 6.79
N LYS A 46 1.36 -2.71 7.59
CA LYS A 46 2.40 -2.99 8.58
C LYS A 46 3.76 -3.22 7.91
N ILE A 47 3.81 -4.07 6.87
CA ILE A 47 5.02 -4.33 6.09
C ILE A 47 5.59 -3.02 5.55
N LYS A 48 4.76 -2.19 4.89
CA LYS A 48 5.15 -0.88 4.38
C LYS A 48 5.76 0.01 5.47
N THR A 49 5.11 0.07 6.63
CA THR A 49 5.58 0.87 7.77
C THR A 49 6.92 0.36 8.29
N TYR A 50 7.09 -0.95 8.43
CA TYR A 50 8.33 -1.53 8.92
C TYR A 50 9.49 -1.31 7.93
N ILE A 51 9.25 -1.47 6.63
CA ILE A 51 10.25 -1.14 5.61
C ILE A 51 10.66 0.34 5.75
N ALA A 52 9.71 1.27 5.79
CA ALA A 52 9.99 2.69 5.89
C ALA A 52 10.84 3.05 7.13
N VAL A 53 10.51 2.47 8.29
CA VAL A 53 11.27 2.69 9.52
C VAL A 53 12.67 2.07 9.45
N ASN A 54 12.78 0.85 8.90
CA ASN A 54 14.05 0.15 8.85
C ASN A 54 15.02 0.77 7.84
N LEU A 55 14.52 1.25 6.69
CA LEU A 55 15.34 2.01 5.73
C LEU A 55 15.99 3.23 6.39
N LYS A 56 15.21 4.01 7.14
CA LYS A 56 15.70 5.19 7.87
C LYS A 56 16.76 4.87 8.91
N LYS A 57 16.66 3.68 9.52
CA LYS A 57 17.63 3.22 10.54
C LYS A 57 18.87 2.56 9.94
N ALA A 58 18.74 1.98 8.72
CA ALA A 58 19.83 1.27 8.08
C ALA A 58 20.95 2.21 7.61
N ASP A 59 20.59 3.38 7.08
CA ASP A 59 21.57 4.37 6.62
C ASP A 59 20.97 5.79 6.58
N PRO A 60 21.73 6.84 7.01
CA PRO A 60 21.28 8.23 6.95
C PRO A 60 20.98 8.76 5.54
N GLU A 61 21.58 8.21 4.50
CA GLU A 61 21.24 8.57 3.12
C GLU A 61 19.90 7.96 2.69
N LEU A 62 19.58 6.75 3.16
CA LEU A 62 18.25 6.13 2.94
C LEU A 62 17.13 6.93 3.64
N ASP A 63 17.40 7.53 4.80
CA ASP A 63 16.42 8.40 5.47
C ASP A 63 16.12 9.67 4.66
N ARG A 64 17.12 10.20 3.94
CA ARG A 64 17.00 11.41 3.11
C ARG A 64 16.57 11.13 1.67
N ALA A 65 16.69 9.88 1.23
CA ALA A 65 16.36 9.49 -0.12
C ALA A 65 14.84 9.54 -0.38
N HIS A 66 14.46 9.83 -1.61
CA HIS A 66 13.08 9.72 -2.05
C HIS A 66 12.80 8.28 -2.47
N ILE A 67 12.28 7.46 -1.54
CA ILE A 67 11.91 6.07 -1.80
C ILE A 67 10.40 5.90 -1.56
N ASN A 68 9.68 5.53 -2.61
CA ASN A 68 8.30 5.10 -2.54
C ASN A 68 8.23 3.60 -2.27
N ILE A 69 7.35 3.21 -1.35
CA ILE A 69 7.13 1.83 -0.96
C ILE A 69 5.66 1.48 -1.21
N ALA A 70 5.42 0.51 -2.06
CA ALA A 70 4.10 -0.10 -2.21
C ALA A 70 4.15 -1.55 -1.80
N VAL A 71 3.06 -2.02 -1.20
CA VAL A 71 2.89 -3.41 -0.82
C VAL A 71 1.51 -3.87 -1.24
N PHE A 72 1.46 -5.03 -1.89
CA PHE A 72 0.23 -5.70 -2.30
C PHE A 72 0.36 -7.21 -2.07
N LYS A 73 -0.41 -7.75 -1.13
CA LYS A 73 -0.36 -9.18 -0.74
C LYS A 73 1.07 -9.68 -0.49
N GLY A 74 1.88 -8.87 0.22
CA GLY A 74 3.29 -9.19 0.50
C GLY A 74 4.26 -9.02 -0.68
N LEU A 75 3.80 -8.61 -1.87
CA LEU A 75 4.65 -8.15 -2.96
C LEU A 75 5.05 -6.71 -2.69
N VAL A 76 6.34 -6.44 -2.61
CA VAL A 76 6.89 -5.10 -2.32
C VAL A 76 7.48 -4.50 -3.58
N LEU A 77 7.08 -3.28 -3.91
CA LEU A 77 7.75 -2.43 -4.88
C LEU A 77 8.47 -1.30 -4.14
N LEU A 78 9.75 -1.17 -4.40
CA LEU A 78 10.55 -0.01 -4.02
C LEU A 78 10.84 0.79 -5.30
N SER A 79 10.44 2.05 -5.36
CA SER A 79 10.73 2.96 -6.47
C SER A 79 11.23 4.29 -5.93
N GLY A 80 11.82 5.12 -6.80
CA GLY A 80 12.40 6.39 -6.41
C GLY A 80 13.86 6.49 -6.79
N GLU A 81 14.61 7.34 -6.09
CA GLU A 81 15.98 7.69 -6.48
C GLU A 81 16.94 7.64 -5.31
N ILE A 82 18.15 7.22 -5.61
CA ILE A 82 19.25 7.12 -4.67
C ILE A 82 20.57 7.43 -5.36
N THR A 83 21.55 7.95 -4.61
CA THR A 83 22.82 8.38 -5.17
C THR A 83 23.83 7.25 -5.35
N ASN A 84 23.64 6.13 -4.65
CA ASN A 84 24.64 5.06 -4.54
C ASN A 84 24.02 3.67 -4.80
N ALA A 85 24.65 2.87 -5.65
CA ALA A 85 24.22 1.51 -5.98
C ALA A 85 24.22 0.56 -4.77
N ASN A 86 25.15 0.71 -3.83
CA ASN A 86 25.21 -0.11 -2.64
C ASN A 86 23.98 0.13 -1.74
N LEU A 87 23.51 1.37 -1.67
CA LEU A 87 22.30 1.72 -0.92
C LEU A 87 21.04 1.16 -1.59
N LYS A 88 21.01 1.05 -2.94
CA LYS A 88 19.93 0.35 -3.64
C LYS A 88 19.87 -1.12 -3.22
N VAL A 89 21.03 -1.79 -3.15
CA VAL A 89 21.11 -3.19 -2.68
C VAL A 89 20.64 -3.28 -1.24
N LEU A 90 21.17 -2.43 -0.35
CA LEU A 90 20.80 -2.38 1.07
C LEU A 90 19.28 -2.17 1.26
N ALA A 91 18.68 -1.26 0.49
CA ALA A 91 17.23 -1.04 0.56
C ALA A 91 16.43 -2.28 0.18
N GLY A 92 16.88 -3.01 -0.85
CA GLY A 92 16.28 -4.28 -1.24
C GLY A 92 16.41 -5.36 -0.17
N ASP A 93 17.57 -5.45 0.49
CA ASP A 93 17.82 -6.42 1.56
C ASP A 93 16.96 -6.12 2.79
N VAL A 94 16.92 -4.88 3.23
CA VAL A 94 16.04 -4.43 4.33
C VAL A 94 14.57 -4.81 4.10
N ALA A 95 14.10 -4.72 2.86
CA ALA A 95 12.73 -5.11 2.54
C ALA A 95 12.55 -6.64 2.53
N ARG A 96 13.53 -7.40 2.00
CA ARG A 96 13.46 -8.88 1.90
C ARG A 96 13.49 -9.56 3.26
N ASP A 97 14.21 -9.00 4.23
CA ASP A 97 14.38 -9.59 5.56
C ASP A 97 13.13 -9.52 6.43
N LEU A 98 12.09 -8.80 5.99
CA LEU A 98 10.88 -8.64 6.77
C LEU A 98 9.91 -9.83 6.61
N ARG A 99 9.40 -10.28 7.76
CA ARG A 99 8.38 -11.32 7.79
C ARG A 99 7.10 -10.84 7.07
N GLY A 100 6.57 -11.69 6.20
CA GLY A 100 5.38 -11.41 5.41
C GLY A 100 5.69 -10.87 4.01
N VAL A 101 6.93 -10.46 3.74
CA VAL A 101 7.37 -10.12 2.39
C VAL A 101 7.56 -11.41 1.59
N ARG A 102 6.89 -11.49 0.45
CA ARG A 102 6.96 -12.62 -0.48
C ARG A 102 7.96 -12.40 -1.59
N GLN A 103 8.02 -11.17 -2.09
CA GLN A 103 8.91 -10.77 -3.18
C GLN A 103 9.14 -9.26 -3.15
N VAL A 104 10.35 -8.83 -3.52
CA VAL A 104 10.73 -7.40 -3.62
C VAL A 104 11.13 -7.09 -5.06
N TYR A 105 10.44 -6.13 -5.65
CA TYR A 105 10.79 -5.46 -6.90
C TYR A 105 11.49 -4.16 -6.56
N ASN A 106 12.82 -4.12 -6.77
CA ASN A 106 13.64 -2.97 -6.43
C ASN A 106 13.94 -2.14 -7.70
N GLU A 107 13.01 -1.24 -8.00
CA GLU A 107 13.06 -0.35 -9.16
C GLU A 107 13.66 1.03 -8.83
N ILE A 108 14.36 1.15 -7.68
CA ILE A 108 15.06 2.38 -7.31
C ILE A 108 16.10 2.70 -8.39
N GLN A 109 16.10 3.95 -8.87
CA GLN A 109 17.07 4.44 -9.84
C GLN A 109 18.28 5.01 -9.10
N VAL A 110 19.49 4.65 -9.59
CA VAL A 110 20.75 5.19 -9.04
C VAL A 110 21.08 6.48 -9.79
N ARG A 111 20.65 7.61 -9.22
CA ARG A 111 20.86 8.96 -9.75
C ARG A 111 20.57 10.00 -8.66
N GLY A 112 20.85 11.28 -8.93
CA GLY A 112 20.44 12.37 -8.04
C GLY A 112 18.91 12.50 -7.95
N ASN A 113 18.42 13.11 -6.87
CA ASN A 113 16.99 13.30 -6.65
C ASN A 113 16.29 14.02 -7.81
N SER A 114 15.13 13.52 -8.21
CA SER A 114 14.30 14.16 -9.23
C SER A 114 13.75 15.51 -8.76
N SER A 115 13.42 16.36 -9.72
CA SER A 115 12.82 17.67 -9.42
C SER A 115 11.38 17.52 -8.89
N ILE A 116 10.93 18.52 -8.13
CA ILE A 116 9.53 18.62 -7.67
C ILE A 116 8.55 18.61 -8.86
N ILE A 117 8.95 19.18 -10.00
CA ILE A 117 8.14 19.22 -11.22
C ILE A 117 7.89 17.81 -11.77
N SER A 118 8.92 16.95 -11.79
CA SER A 118 8.77 15.55 -12.20
C SER A 118 7.75 14.82 -11.31
N ARG A 119 7.87 14.94 -10.02
CA ARG A 119 6.94 14.31 -9.02
C ARG A 119 5.49 14.79 -9.17
N THR A 120 5.30 16.07 -9.50
CA THR A 120 3.96 16.61 -9.76
C THR A 120 3.35 15.97 -11.01
N ASN A 121 4.14 15.82 -12.09
CA ASN A 121 3.69 15.14 -13.29
C ASN A 121 3.34 13.67 -13.03
N ASP A 122 4.14 12.95 -12.25
CA ASP A 122 3.90 11.56 -11.87
C ASP A 122 2.58 11.42 -11.11
N THR A 123 2.29 12.33 -10.19
CA THR A 123 1.00 12.38 -9.47
C THR A 123 -0.18 12.58 -10.43
N ILE A 124 -0.04 13.46 -11.41
CA ILE A 124 -1.07 13.71 -12.43
C ILE A 124 -1.28 12.46 -13.30
N ILE A 125 -0.22 11.77 -13.70
CA ILE A 125 -0.28 10.54 -14.49
C ILE A 125 -1.01 9.45 -13.70
N SER A 126 -0.63 9.20 -12.46
CA SER A 126 -1.30 8.25 -11.56
C SER A 126 -2.79 8.57 -11.43
N GLY A 127 -3.14 9.82 -11.17
CA GLY A 127 -4.53 10.26 -11.04
C GLY A 127 -5.36 10.00 -12.30
N LYS A 128 -4.81 10.27 -13.49
CA LYS A 128 -5.49 10.00 -14.77
C LYS A 128 -5.73 8.50 -14.99
N ILE A 129 -4.76 7.66 -14.64
CA ILE A 129 -4.87 6.20 -14.77
C ILE A 129 -5.93 5.66 -13.82
N ILE A 130 -5.86 6.05 -12.54
CA ILE A 130 -6.82 5.67 -11.51
C ILE A 130 -8.23 6.05 -11.93
N THR A 131 -8.43 7.28 -12.41
CA THR A 131 -9.74 7.74 -12.88
C THR A 131 -10.25 6.89 -14.05
N LYS A 132 -9.39 6.60 -15.04
CA LYS A 132 -9.78 5.75 -16.16
C LYS A 132 -10.17 4.33 -15.75
N PHE A 133 -9.47 3.75 -14.77
CA PHE A 133 -9.78 2.41 -14.28
C PHE A 133 -11.07 2.40 -13.46
N ALA A 134 -11.33 3.42 -12.64
CA ALA A 134 -12.54 3.53 -11.84
C ALA A 134 -13.82 3.56 -12.67
N PHE A 135 -13.77 4.06 -13.93
CA PHE A 135 -14.90 4.09 -14.84
C PHE A 135 -15.06 2.83 -15.71
N LYS A 136 -14.12 1.88 -15.63
CA LYS A 136 -14.24 0.61 -16.36
C LYS A 136 -14.92 -0.44 -15.48
N LYS A 137 -16.11 -0.88 -15.90
CA LYS A 137 -16.94 -1.86 -15.16
C LYS A 137 -16.29 -3.24 -15.00
N ASP A 138 -15.39 -3.62 -15.91
CA ASP A 138 -14.80 -4.96 -15.97
C ASP A 138 -13.44 -5.08 -15.29
N LEU A 139 -12.94 -3.98 -14.69
CA LEU A 139 -11.68 -4.00 -13.96
C LEU A 139 -11.94 -4.00 -12.45
N PRO A 140 -11.37 -4.95 -11.69
CA PRO A 140 -11.44 -4.97 -10.24
C PRO A 140 -10.53 -3.87 -9.67
N PHE A 141 -10.97 -2.62 -9.83
CA PHE A 141 -10.20 -1.41 -9.48
C PHE A 141 -9.70 -1.41 -8.03
N ASN A 142 -10.50 -1.98 -7.10
CA ASN A 142 -10.15 -2.07 -5.68
C ASN A 142 -8.94 -2.98 -5.41
N ASN A 143 -8.51 -3.75 -6.41
CA ASN A 143 -7.40 -4.69 -6.32
C ASN A 143 -6.13 -4.19 -6.99
N LEU A 144 -6.13 -2.94 -7.48
CA LEU A 144 -5.00 -2.37 -8.19
C LEU A 144 -4.37 -1.24 -7.37
N THR A 145 -3.06 -1.31 -7.21
CA THR A 145 -2.24 -0.20 -6.72
C THR A 145 -1.47 0.38 -7.91
N VAL A 146 -1.65 1.67 -8.16
CA VAL A 146 -0.99 2.40 -9.25
C VAL A 146 0.05 3.33 -8.65
N ILE A 147 1.29 3.24 -9.10
CA ILE A 147 2.38 4.13 -8.74
C ILE A 147 3.02 4.63 -10.01
N THR A 148 3.30 5.93 -10.07
CA THR A 148 4.10 6.50 -11.14
C THR A 148 5.36 7.10 -10.53
N GLU A 149 6.50 6.75 -11.09
CA GLU A 149 7.80 7.30 -10.72
C GLU A 149 8.58 7.58 -11.99
N ASP A 150 9.04 8.81 -12.15
CA ASP A 150 9.79 9.26 -13.33
C ASP A 150 9.10 8.88 -14.66
N SER A 151 7.80 9.12 -14.76
CA SER A 151 6.95 8.78 -15.92
C SER A 151 6.81 7.27 -16.20
N VAL A 152 7.36 6.39 -15.36
CA VAL A 152 7.13 4.95 -15.41
C VAL A 152 5.97 4.58 -14.50
N VAL A 153 5.01 3.85 -15.04
CA VAL A 153 3.82 3.41 -14.30
C VAL A 153 3.98 1.96 -13.85
N TYR A 154 3.88 1.75 -12.56
CA TYR A 154 3.89 0.44 -11.93
C TYR A 154 2.47 0.08 -11.50
N LEU A 155 2.05 -1.14 -11.79
CA LEU A 155 0.76 -1.70 -11.41
C LEU A 155 1.01 -2.95 -10.56
N LEU A 156 0.40 -2.98 -9.37
CA LEU A 156 0.35 -4.16 -8.51
C LEU A 156 -1.10 -4.54 -8.30
N GLY A 157 -1.43 -5.85 -8.51
CA GLY A 157 -2.79 -6.33 -8.39
C GLY A 157 -2.91 -7.84 -8.51
#